data_a0c85d97df62c018a9088655a0fba365
#
_entry.id   a0c85d97df62c018a9088655a0fba365
#
_cell.length_a   1.000
_cell.length_b   1.000
_cell.length_c   1.000
_cell.angle_alpha   90.00
_cell.angle_beta   90.00
_cell.angle_gamma   90.00
#
_symmetry.space_group_name_H-M   'P 1'
#
loop_
_entity.id
_entity.type
_entity.pdbx_description
1 polymer ?
#
loop_
_entity_poly.entity_id
_entity_poly.type
_entity_poly.pdbx_seq_one_letter_code
_entity_poly.pdbx_strand_id
1 'polypeptide(L)'
;RRLSEAGLATRIVFLIYVDLLWPPLEQTIVNKDRFVLMFAPIVRTYSETFEAGDTLPELPPFERNKLAFPKSVDANVAFLKAWQAIFDGDSFDFDYHLMWDHSNDPGHMQIARTIAADMQGLGKIGLNGYVSCQIQRIFLPTGLAMTVMGRTLWNAATDFDAVADDYFRSAFGADGPACRDYLERVSGLFDPVYIRGEKEWVDAEQAQRFAR
;
A
#
# COMPACT_ATOMS: atom_id res chain seq x y z
N ARG A 1 -16.26 16.70 -22.21
CA ARG A 1 -16.95 17.32 -23.34
C ARG A 1 -16.09 17.23 -24.63
N ARG A 2 -14.90 17.83 -24.69
CA ARG A 2 -14.04 17.82 -25.90
C ARG A 2 -13.68 16.43 -26.41
N LEU A 3 -13.41 15.45 -25.52
CA LEU A 3 -13.10 14.08 -25.92
C LEU A 3 -14.31 13.41 -26.61
N SER A 4 -15.51 13.64 -26.09
CA SER A 4 -16.74 13.10 -26.69
C SER A 4 -17.05 13.75 -28.04
N GLU A 5 -16.84 15.06 -28.17
CA GLU A 5 -16.97 15.82 -29.43
C GLU A 5 -15.97 15.32 -30.49
N ALA A 6 -14.78 14.86 -30.06
CA ALA A 6 -13.76 14.26 -30.92
C ALA A 6 -13.99 12.75 -31.20
N GLY A 7 -15.09 12.17 -30.72
CA GLY A 7 -15.40 10.74 -30.90
C GLY A 7 -14.48 9.79 -30.12
N LEU A 8 -13.71 10.31 -29.13
CA LEU A 8 -12.76 9.49 -28.36
C LEU A 8 -13.46 8.81 -27.18
N ALA A 9 -13.23 7.50 -27.03
CA ALA A 9 -13.74 6.70 -25.92
C ALA A 9 -12.80 6.71 -24.69
N THR A 10 -11.72 7.50 -24.72
CA THR A 10 -10.71 7.60 -23.65
C THR A 10 -11.34 7.94 -22.30
N ARG A 11 -10.99 7.18 -21.28
CA ARG A 11 -11.29 7.46 -19.86
C ARG A 11 -10.19 8.32 -19.26
N ILE A 12 -10.53 9.13 -18.29
CA ILE A 12 -9.60 10.03 -17.60
C ILE A 12 -9.39 9.49 -16.18
N VAL A 13 -8.14 9.21 -15.84
CA VAL A 13 -7.75 8.90 -14.47
C VAL A 13 -7.61 10.20 -13.69
N PHE A 14 -8.28 10.32 -12.55
CA PHE A 14 -8.07 11.41 -11.61
C PHE A 14 -7.54 10.87 -10.28
N LEU A 15 -6.66 11.65 -9.65
CA LEU A 15 -5.97 11.24 -8.45
C LEU A 15 -6.65 11.79 -7.21
N ILE A 16 -6.74 10.96 -6.17
CA ILE A 16 -6.89 11.40 -4.80
C ILE A 16 -5.53 11.21 -4.10
N TYR A 17 -4.79 12.31 -3.98
CA TYR A 17 -3.39 12.33 -3.61
C TYR A 17 -3.05 13.65 -2.93
N VAL A 18 -2.35 13.61 -1.81
CA VAL A 18 -1.89 14.78 -1.05
C VAL A 18 -3.06 15.73 -0.74
N ASP A 19 -3.06 16.96 -1.24
CA ASP A 19 -4.12 17.95 -1.04
C ASP A 19 -5.45 17.62 -1.76
N LEU A 20 -5.44 16.68 -2.69
CA LEU A 20 -6.63 16.15 -3.36
C LEU A 20 -7.31 15.00 -2.59
N LEU A 21 -6.82 14.65 -1.39
CA LEU A 21 -7.49 13.67 -0.53
C LEU A 21 -8.89 14.14 -0.12
N TRP A 22 -9.10 15.44 0.14
CA TRP A 22 -10.41 15.98 0.50
C TRP A 22 -11.33 15.99 -0.72
N PRO A 23 -12.51 15.33 -0.64
CA PRO A 23 -13.49 15.41 -1.72
C PRO A 23 -14.06 16.83 -1.83
N PRO A 24 -14.51 17.25 -3.02
CA PRO A 24 -15.17 18.53 -3.20
C PRO A 24 -16.50 18.59 -2.44
N LEU A 25 -16.83 19.74 -1.86
CA LEU A 25 -18.07 19.95 -1.11
C LEU A 25 -19.29 20.22 -2.02
N GLU A 26 -19.08 20.90 -3.15
CA GLU A 26 -20.15 21.38 -4.03
C GLU A 26 -20.10 20.78 -5.44
N GLN A 27 -18.91 20.39 -5.88
CA GLN A 27 -18.71 19.90 -7.25
C GLN A 27 -18.98 18.40 -7.36
N THR A 28 -19.58 17.99 -8.47
CA THR A 28 -19.87 16.59 -8.75
C THR A 28 -19.28 16.14 -10.10
N ILE A 29 -18.91 14.88 -10.21
CA ILE A 29 -18.49 14.27 -11.48
C ILE A 29 -19.76 13.82 -12.21
N VAL A 30 -20.14 14.57 -13.24
CA VAL A 30 -21.42 14.35 -13.96
C VAL A 30 -21.40 13.10 -14.84
N ASN A 31 -20.27 12.76 -15.46
CA ASN A 31 -20.15 11.63 -16.38
C ASN A 31 -19.15 10.61 -15.86
N LYS A 32 -19.54 9.88 -14.82
CA LYS A 32 -18.69 8.98 -14.04
C LYS A 32 -18.03 7.90 -14.89
N ASP A 33 -18.70 7.37 -15.91
CA ASP A 33 -18.16 6.34 -16.80
C ASP A 33 -16.90 6.77 -17.57
N ARG A 34 -16.67 8.08 -17.66
CA ARG A 34 -15.51 8.67 -18.34
C ARG A 34 -14.31 8.82 -17.42
N PHE A 35 -14.44 8.49 -16.15
CA PHE A 35 -13.41 8.68 -15.15
C PHE A 35 -13.05 7.37 -14.45
N VAL A 36 -11.84 7.32 -13.94
CA VAL A 36 -11.33 6.26 -13.06
C VAL A 36 -10.65 6.95 -11.89
N LEU A 37 -11.03 6.59 -10.69
CA LEU A 37 -10.42 7.10 -9.46
C LEU A 37 -9.11 6.35 -9.21
N MET A 38 -8.01 7.09 -9.02
CA MET A 38 -6.74 6.56 -8.56
C MET A 38 -6.50 7.03 -7.13
N PHE A 39 -6.55 6.09 -6.18
CA PHE A 39 -6.21 6.32 -4.78
C PHE A 39 -4.69 6.20 -4.60
N ALA A 40 -4.03 7.21 -4.04
CA ALA A 40 -2.58 7.26 -3.92
C ALA A 40 -2.14 7.70 -2.51
N PRO A 41 -2.23 6.81 -1.48
CA PRO A 41 -2.02 7.15 -0.07
C PRO A 41 -0.53 7.20 0.31
N ILE A 42 0.27 8.04 -0.34
CA ILE A 42 1.74 8.06 -0.23
C ILE A 42 2.27 8.19 1.21
N VAL A 43 1.52 8.85 2.10
CA VAL A 43 1.98 9.12 3.48
C VAL A 43 1.47 8.11 4.50
N ARG A 44 0.73 7.08 4.09
CA ARG A 44 0.28 6.03 5.01
C ARG A 44 1.45 5.25 5.58
N THR A 45 1.26 4.62 6.72
CA THR A 45 2.18 3.59 7.20
C THR A 45 2.06 2.32 6.34
N TYR A 46 3.20 1.72 5.99
CA TYR A 46 3.30 0.45 5.27
C TYR A 46 3.61 -0.74 6.21
N SER A 47 3.51 -0.53 7.50
CA SER A 47 3.59 -1.58 8.53
C SER A 47 2.23 -2.09 8.96
N GLU A 48 1.14 -1.44 8.50
CA GLU A 48 -0.25 -1.81 8.70
C GLU A 48 -0.89 -2.15 7.35
N THR A 49 -1.88 -3.02 7.37
CA THR A 49 -2.60 -3.50 6.18
C THR A 49 -3.92 -2.75 5.98
N PHE A 50 -4.52 -2.87 4.77
CA PHE A 50 -5.84 -2.31 4.48
C PHE A 50 -7.00 -3.02 5.23
N GLU A 51 -6.72 -3.77 6.26
CA GLU A 51 -7.74 -4.25 7.19
C GLU A 51 -8.24 -3.09 8.06
N ALA A 52 -9.06 -2.22 7.44
CA ALA A 52 -9.65 -1.09 8.14
C ALA A 52 -10.50 -1.59 9.33
N GLY A 53 -10.39 -0.90 10.44
CA GLY A 53 -11.24 -1.14 11.61
C GLY A 53 -12.73 -0.93 11.29
N ASP A 54 -13.62 -1.45 12.16
CA ASP A 54 -15.07 -1.31 12.00
C ASP A 54 -15.56 0.15 12.03
N THR A 55 -14.74 1.06 12.56
CA THR A 55 -15.06 2.48 12.69
C THR A 55 -13.94 3.33 12.13
N LEU A 56 -14.22 4.04 11.04
CA LEU A 56 -13.28 4.97 10.45
C LEU A 56 -13.32 6.33 11.17
N PRO A 57 -12.19 7.04 11.29
CA PRO A 57 -12.13 8.35 11.89
C PRO A 57 -12.87 9.39 11.04
N GLU A 58 -13.36 10.45 11.70
CA GLU A 58 -13.88 11.63 10.99
C GLU A 58 -12.75 12.33 10.21
N LEU A 59 -13.09 12.85 9.04
CA LEU A 59 -12.14 13.59 8.24
C LEU A 59 -11.83 14.95 8.88
N PRO A 60 -10.55 15.34 8.96
CA PRO A 60 -10.19 16.68 9.38
C PRO A 60 -10.70 17.71 8.34
N PRO A 61 -11.06 18.92 8.76
CA PRO A 61 -11.49 19.97 7.84
C PRO A 61 -10.37 20.35 6.86
N PHE A 62 -10.76 20.70 5.64
CA PHE A 62 -9.80 21.25 4.69
C PHE A 62 -9.43 22.68 5.09
N GLU A 63 -8.19 22.90 5.45
CA GLU A 63 -7.63 24.23 5.69
C GLU A 63 -6.49 24.51 4.72
N ARG A 64 -6.69 25.46 3.81
CA ARG A 64 -5.69 25.82 2.81
C ARG A 64 -4.35 26.21 3.47
N ASN A 65 -3.26 25.62 3.00
CA ASN A 65 -1.89 25.80 3.51
C ASN A 65 -1.66 25.30 4.95
N LYS A 66 -2.57 24.52 5.52
CA LYS A 66 -2.45 23.90 6.84
C LYS A 66 -2.87 22.42 6.82
N LEU A 67 -2.60 21.74 5.73
CA LEU A 67 -3.00 20.34 5.57
C LEU A 67 -2.12 19.43 6.42
N ALA A 68 -2.74 18.55 7.17
CA ALA A 68 -2.09 17.42 7.83
C ALA A 68 -2.49 16.13 7.11
N PHE A 69 -1.51 15.41 6.58
CA PHE A 69 -1.77 14.20 5.83
C PHE A 69 -1.84 12.98 6.78
N PRO A 70 -2.83 12.08 6.57
CA PRO A 70 -3.05 10.94 7.45
C PRO A 70 -1.94 9.89 7.29
N LYS A 71 -1.37 9.44 8.42
CA LYS A 71 -0.38 8.35 8.43
C LYS A 71 -1.02 6.98 8.61
N SER A 72 -2.06 6.85 9.44
CA SER A 72 -2.72 5.57 9.68
C SER A 72 -3.49 5.09 8.44
N VAL A 73 -3.62 3.79 8.29
CA VAL A 73 -4.42 3.17 7.23
C VAL A 73 -5.87 3.59 7.31
N ASP A 74 -6.48 3.53 8.52
CA ASP A 74 -7.88 3.90 8.72
C ASP A 74 -8.21 5.34 8.28
N ALA A 75 -7.33 6.29 8.59
CA ALA A 75 -7.53 7.68 8.18
C ALA A 75 -7.41 7.85 6.65
N ASN A 76 -6.51 7.13 5.99
CA ASN A 76 -6.44 7.12 4.52
C ASN A 76 -7.67 6.47 3.89
N VAL A 77 -8.15 5.35 4.45
CA VAL A 77 -9.37 4.69 4.00
C VAL A 77 -10.60 5.57 4.23
N ALA A 78 -10.65 6.37 5.29
CA ALA A 78 -11.73 7.34 5.51
C ALA A 78 -11.84 8.36 4.36
N PHE A 79 -10.73 8.88 3.87
CA PHE A 79 -10.72 9.75 2.69
C PHE A 79 -11.20 9.01 1.42
N LEU A 80 -10.74 7.77 1.21
CA LEU A 80 -11.22 6.95 0.09
C LEU A 80 -12.75 6.75 0.15
N LYS A 81 -13.28 6.41 1.33
CA LYS A 81 -14.73 6.23 1.52
C LYS A 81 -15.52 7.50 1.28
N ALA A 82 -15.01 8.67 1.69
CA ALA A 82 -15.63 9.96 1.41
C ALA A 82 -15.70 10.25 -0.10
N TRP A 83 -14.67 9.91 -0.86
CA TRP A 83 -14.70 9.98 -2.32
C TRP A 83 -15.65 8.95 -2.94
N GLN A 84 -15.68 7.72 -2.44
CA GLN A 84 -16.59 6.68 -2.92
C GLN A 84 -18.07 7.04 -2.68
N ALA A 85 -18.37 7.88 -1.69
CA ALA A 85 -19.72 8.38 -1.46
C ALA A 85 -20.24 9.30 -2.58
N ILE A 86 -19.35 9.98 -3.31
CA ILE A 86 -19.70 10.89 -4.43
C ILE A 86 -19.29 10.35 -5.80
N PHE A 87 -18.43 9.33 -5.84
CA PHE A 87 -17.97 8.68 -7.07
C PHE A 87 -18.01 7.16 -6.91
N ASP A 88 -18.95 6.53 -7.58
CA ASP A 88 -19.21 5.09 -7.61
C ASP A 88 -18.67 4.39 -8.88
N GLY A 89 -17.79 5.08 -9.61
CA GLY A 89 -17.14 4.54 -10.81
C GLY A 89 -15.96 3.63 -10.49
N ASP A 90 -15.29 3.21 -11.55
CA ASP A 90 -14.11 2.36 -11.50
C ASP A 90 -12.95 3.01 -10.73
N SER A 91 -12.21 2.22 -9.95
CA SER A 91 -11.16 2.74 -9.07
C SER A 91 -10.04 1.73 -8.84
N PHE A 92 -8.82 2.23 -8.62
CA PHE A 92 -7.66 1.41 -8.31
C PHE A 92 -6.72 2.10 -7.33
N ASP A 93 -5.84 1.31 -6.73
CA ASP A 93 -4.79 1.77 -5.83
C ASP A 93 -3.49 2.08 -6.59
N PHE A 94 -2.84 3.18 -6.27
CA PHE A 94 -1.47 3.47 -6.65
C PHE A 94 -0.66 3.61 -5.38
N ASP A 95 0.08 2.56 -5.00
CA ASP A 95 0.69 2.50 -3.68
C ASP A 95 2.22 2.38 -3.72
N TYR A 96 2.86 2.58 -2.57
CA TYR A 96 4.27 2.91 -2.44
C TYR A 96 5.04 1.93 -1.54
N HIS A 97 4.53 0.73 -1.27
CA HIS A 97 5.19 -0.30 -0.47
C HIS A 97 6.67 -0.47 -0.83
N LEU A 98 6.92 -0.56 -2.12
CA LEU A 98 8.23 -0.87 -2.68
C LEU A 98 9.06 0.39 -3.01
N MET A 99 8.62 1.53 -2.53
CA MET A 99 9.35 2.79 -2.57
C MET A 99 9.81 3.22 -1.18
N TRP A 100 8.95 3.05 -0.15
CA TRP A 100 9.23 3.56 1.19
C TRP A 100 9.77 2.50 2.15
N ASP A 101 9.04 1.40 2.34
CA ASP A 101 9.31 0.46 3.42
C ASP A 101 10.27 -0.68 3.09
N HIS A 102 10.54 -0.92 1.82
CA HIS A 102 11.51 -1.95 1.46
C HIS A 102 12.91 -1.69 2.05
N SER A 103 13.31 -0.44 2.29
CA SER A 103 14.58 -0.08 2.92
C SER A 103 14.53 -0.17 4.46
N ASN A 104 13.33 -0.18 5.05
CA ASN A 104 13.12 -0.26 6.48
C ASN A 104 12.95 -1.70 6.97
N ASP A 105 12.77 -2.64 6.05
CA ASP A 105 12.73 -4.08 6.27
C ASP A 105 13.81 -4.78 5.42
N PRO A 106 15.07 -4.86 5.87
CA PRO A 106 16.17 -5.42 5.08
C PRO A 106 16.00 -6.89 4.69
N GLY A 107 15.19 -7.66 5.42
CA GLY A 107 14.86 -9.04 5.07
C GLY A 107 13.73 -9.14 4.05
N HIS A 108 12.97 -8.07 3.82
CA HIS A 108 11.79 -7.97 2.95
C HIS A 108 10.64 -8.93 3.29
N MET A 109 10.67 -9.59 4.45
CA MET A 109 9.63 -10.56 4.82
C MET A 109 8.39 -9.88 5.39
N GLN A 110 8.56 -8.82 6.21
CA GLN A 110 7.42 -8.05 6.75
C GLN A 110 6.69 -7.30 5.64
N ILE A 111 7.42 -6.58 4.78
CA ILE A 111 6.80 -5.83 3.68
C ILE A 111 6.11 -6.77 2.67
N ALA A 112 6.66 -7.98 2.43
CA ALA A 112 6.01 -8.96 1.58
C ALA A 112 4.69 -9.47 2.18
N ARG A 113 4.60 -9.65 3.51
CA ARG A 113 3.36 -10.01 4.21
C ARG A 113 2.32 -8.88 4.14
N THR A 114 2.74 -7.64 4.37
CA THR A 114 1.87 -6.45 4.24
C THR A 114 1.31 -6.35 2.82
N ILE A 115 2.15 -6.52 1.79
CA ILE A 115 1.73 -6.55 0.40
C ILE A 115 0.69 -7.64 0.15
N ALA A 116 0.93 -8.88 0.64
CA ALA A 116 -0.03 -9.97 0.47
C ALA A 116 -1.41 -9.61 1.05
N ALA A 117 -1.44 -9.12 2.28
CA ALA A 117 -2.67 -8.75 2.97
C ALA A 117 -3.38 -7.56 2.29
N ASP A 118 -2.64 -6.56 1.84
CA ASP A 118 -3.19 -5.41 1.12
C ASP A 118 -3.81 -5.81 -0.21
N MET A 119 -3.12 -6.66 -0.99
CA MET A 119 -3.69 -7.16 -2.26
C MET A 119 -4.96 -7.99 -2.04
N GLN A 120 -5.03 -8.76 -0.94
CA GLN A 120 -6.24 -9.47 -0.53
C GLN A 120 -7.35 -8.51 -0.07
N GLY A 121 -6.96 -7.39 0.52
CA GLY A 121 -7.84 -6.37 1.09
C GLY A 121 -8.46 -5.40 0.09
N LEU A 122 -7.88 -5.23 -1.12
CA LEU A 122 -8.30 -4.21 -2.10
C LEU A 122 -9.81 -4.20 -2.36
N GLY A 123 -10.38 -5.37 -2.61
CA GLY A 123 -11.83 -5.49 -2.87
C GLY A 123 -12.70 -5.10 -1.67
N LYS A 124 -12.22 -5.32 -0.44
CA LYS A 124 -12.94 -4.96 0.81
C LYS A 124 -13.06 -3.44 0.97
N ILE A 125 -12.04 -2.69 0.54
CA ILE A 125 -12.08 -1.22 0.56
C ILE A 125 -12.68 -0.62 -0.72
N GLY A 126 -13.09 -1.46 -1.69
CA GLY A 126 -13.79 -1.05 -2.90
C GLY A 126 -12.86 -0.62 -4.03
N LEU A 127 -11.64 -1.15 -4.08
CA LEU A 127 -10.69 -0.97 -5.18
C LEU A 127 -10.56 -2.26 -5.98
N ASN A 128 -10.43 -2.15 -7.32
CA ASN A 128 -10.43 -3.32 -8.22
C ASN A 128 -9.18 -3.43 -9.08
N GLY A 129 -8.16 -2.63 -8.80
CA GLY A 129 -6.88 -2.66 -9.50
C GLY A 129 -5.76 -2.11 -8.65
N TYR A 130 -4.53 -2.30 -9.13
CA TYR A 130 -3.33 -1.90 -8.41
C TYR A 130 -2.22 -1.47 -9.35
N VAL A 131 -1.52 -0.39 -8.99
CA VAL A 131 -0.28 0.05 -9.61
C VAL A 131 0.76 0.27 -8.50
N SER A 132 1.93 -0.32 -8.64
CA SER A 132 3.01 -0.20 -7.67
C SER A 132 4.03 0.86 -8.07
N CYS A 133 4.23 1.85 -7.21
CA CYS A 133 5.40 2.71 -7.28
C CYS A 133 6.60 1.98 -6.68
N GLN A 134 7.70 1.87 -7.44
CA GLN A 134 8.84 1.05 -7.08
C GLN A 134 10.14 1.78 -7.31
N ILE A 135 11.13 1.52 -6.45
CA ILE A 135 12.51 1.91 -6.72
C ILE A 135 13.22 0.88 -7.62
N GLN A 136 14.36 1.27 -8.18
CA GLN A 136 15.10 0.45 -9.15
C GLN A 136 15.69 -0.85 -8.59
N ARG A 137 15.98 -0.94 -7.29
CA ARG A 137 16.69 -2.07 -6.65
C ARG A 137 15.80 -2.95 -5.77
N ILE A 138 14.55 -3.03 -6.11
CA ILE A 138 13.53 -3.76 -5.33
C ILE A 138 13.78 -5.27 -5.21
N PHE A 139 14.61 -5.86 -6.06
CA PHE A 139 14.94 -7.29 -6.02
C PHE A 139 15.97 -7.68 -4.95
N LEU A 140 16.53 -6.73 -4.22
CA LEU A 140 17.51 -6.99 -3.17
C LEU A 140 16.86 -6.86 -1.80
N PRO A 141 16.97 -7.88 -0.94
CA PRO A 141 17.75 -9.11 -1.09
C PRO A 141 17.08 -10.17 -1.97
N THR A 142 15.76 -10.11 -2.19
CA THR A 142 15.02 -11.10 -3.01
C THR A 142 13.88 -10.44 -3.79
N GLY A 143 13.36 -11.14 -4.82
CA GLY A 143 12.14 -10.78 -5.55
C GLY A 143 10.85 -11.30 -4.91
N LEU A 144 10.88 -11.78 -3.66
CA LEU A 144 9.71 -12.36 -2.99
C LEU A 144 8.52 -11.39 -2.95
N ALA A 145 8.74 -10.14 -2.54
CA ALA A 145 7.69 -9.14 -2.42
C ALA A 145 6.92 -8.93 -3.74
N MET A 146 7.63 -8.83 -4.86
CA MET A 146 7.00 -8.74 -6.19
C MET A 146 6.29 -10.03 -6.60
N THR A 147 6.86 -11.20 -6.27
CA THR A 147 6.26 -12.50 -6.57
C THR A 147 4.95 -12.66 -5.81
N VAL A 148 4.94 -12.34 -4.53
CA VAL A 148 3.75 -12.35 -3.67
C VAL A 148 2.70 -11.38 -4.21
N MET A 149 3.08 -10.14 -4.52
CA MET A 149 2.18 -9.14 -5.12
C MET A 149 1.49 -9.70 -6.36
N GLY A 150 2.25 -10.20 -7.33
CA GLY A 150 1.70 -10.71 -8.58
C GLY A 150 0.79 -11.93 -8.38
N ARG A 151 1.19 -12.88 -7.52
CA ARG A 151 0.40 -14.07 -7.20
C ARG A 151 -0.91 -13.73 -6.51
N THR A 152 -0.88 -12.79 -5.54
CA THR A 152 -2.06 -12.39 -4.77
C THR A 152 -3.03 -11.52 -5.58
N LEU A 153 -2.52 -10.63 -6.44
CA LEU A 153 -3.35 -9.89 -7.39
C LEU A 153 -4.06 -10.81 -8.39
N TRP A 154 -3.40 -11.91 -8.79
CA TRP A 154 -4.03 -12.90 -9.67
C TRP A 154 -5.08 -13.73 -8.95
N ASN A 155 -4.84 -14.09 -7.71
CA ASN A 155 -5.74 -14.88 -6.88
C ASN A 155 -5.68 -14.41 -5.42
N ALA A 156 -6.70 -13.71 -4.97
CA ALA A 156 -6.79 -13.18 -3.61
C ALA A 156 -6.82 -14.28 -2.51
N ALA A 157 -7.08 -15.54 -2.86
CA ALA A 157 -6.99 -16.68 -1.94
C ALA A 157 -5.58 -17.26 -1.83
N THR A 158 -4.57 -16.62 -2.41
CA THR A 158 -3.18 -17.07 -2.37
C THR A 158 -2.66 -17.08 -0.93
N ASP A 159 -2.10 -18.20 -0.52
CA ASP A 159 -1.43 -18.35 0.78
C ASP A 159 0.01 -17.82 0.69
N PHE A 160 0.35 -16.90 1.59
CA PHE A 160 1.66 -16.25 1.63
C PHE A 160 2.80 -17.27 1.85
N ASP A 161 2.63 -18.17 2.83
CA ASP A 161 3.70 -19.10 3.19
C ASP A 161 3.96 -20.12 2.08
N ALA A 162 2.91 -20.57 1.39
CA ALA A 162 3.05 -21.43 0.22
C ALA A 162 3.83 -20.75 -0.91
N VAL A 163 3.56 -19.45 -1.17
CA VAL A 163 4.30 -18.67 -2.17
C VAL A 163 5.76 -18.47 -1.76
N ALA A 164 6.00 -18.15 -0.48
CA ALA A 164 7.36 -17.95 0.03
C ALA A 164 8.17 -19.24 -0.06
N ASP A 165 7.61 -20.40 0.35
CA ASP A 165 8.28 -21.70 0.26
C ASP A 165 8.60 -22.08 -1.19
N ASP A 166 7.65 -21.88 -2.11
CA ASP A 166 7.86 -22.13 -3.54
C ASP A 166 8.97 -21.22 -4.10
N TYR A 167 8.92 -19.94 -3.75
CA TYR A 167 9.91 -18.96 -4.18
C TYR A 167 11.33 -19.33 -3.71
N PHE A 168 11.51 -19.53 -2.39
CA PHE A 168 12.82 -19.81 -1.83
C PHE A 168 13.39 -21.13 -2.33
N ARG A 169 12.55 -22.15 -2.46
CA ARG A 169 12.96 -23.44 -3.02
C ARG A 169 13.37 -23.33 -4.50
N SER A 170 12.63 -22.55 -5.27
CA SER A 170 12.93 -22.35 -6.70
C SER A 170 14.17 -21.49 -6.93
N ALA A 171 14.38 -20.44 -6.11
CA ALA A 171 15.48 -19.50 -6.26
C ALA A 171 16.81 -20.03 -5.68
N PHE A 172 16.77 -20.79 -4.57
CA PHE A 172 17.94 -21.20 -3.79
C PHE A 172 18.10 -22.73 -3.63
N GLY A 173 17.22 -23.52 -4.25
CA GLY A 173 17.31 -24.99 -4.23
C GLY A 173 17.28 -25.55 -2.80
N ALA A 174 18.26 -26.40 -2.47
CA ALA A 174 18.35 -27.03 -1.16
C ALA A 174 18.55 -26.04 0.00
N ASP A 175 19.16 -24.88 -0.27
CA ASP A 175 19.41 -23.84 0.72
C ASP A 175 18.21 -22.91 0.94
N GLY A 176 17.13 -23.08 0.16
CA GLY A 176 15.93 -22.24 0.22
C GLY A 176 15.35 -22.06 1.62
N PRO A 177 15.09 -23.13 2.40
CA PRO A 177 14.59 -23.01 3.76
C PRO A 177 15.51 -22.19 4.67
N ALA A 178 16.83 -22.43 4.60
CA ALA A 178 17.81 -21.69 5.39
C ALA A 178 17.89 -20.20 5.01
N CYS A 179 17.78 -19.90 3.71
CA CYS A 179 17.69 -18.51 3.23
C CYS A 179 16.42 -17.81 3.73
N ARG A 180 15.27 -18.49 3.67
CA ARG A 180 14.02 -17.96 4.22
C ARG A 180 14.16 -17.66 5.71
N ASP A 181 14.62 -18.62 6.51
CA ASP A 181 14.80 -18.45 7.96
C ASP A 181 15.77 -17.32 8.30
N TYR A 182 16.84 -17.17 7.51
CA TYR A 182 17.77 -16.06 7.68
C TYR A 182 17.09 -14.71 7.45
N LEU A 183 16.36 -14.53 6.35
CA LEU A 183 15.69 -13.27 6.02
C LEU A 183 14.52 -12.97 6.94
N GLU A 184 13.78 -13.97 7.44
CA GLU A 184 12.77 -13.81 8.50
C GLU A 184 13.42 -13.23 9.77
N ARG A 185 14.57 -13.76 10.18
CA ARG A 185 15.30 -13.23 11.33
C ARG A 185 15.83 -11.83 11.10
N VAL A 186 16.33 -11.53 9.90
CA VAL A 186 16.77 -10.17 9.54
C VAL A 186 15.60 -9.19 9.62
N SER A 187 14.46 -9.51 9.01
CA SER A 187 13.24 -8.69 9.12
C SER A 187 12.82 -8.49 10.58
N GLY A 188 12.88 -9.53 11.41
CA GLY A 188 12.51 -9.47 12.83
C GLY A 188 13.44 -8.62 13.71
N LEU A 189 14.67 -8.32 13.25
CA LEU A 189 15.61 -7.43 13.96
C LEU A 189 15.28 -5.96 13.75
N PHE A 190 14.60 -5.59 12.69
CA PHE A 190 14.26 -4.22 12.35
C PHE A 190 12.80 -3.91 12.67
N ASP A 191 12.53 -2.68 13.08
CA ASP A 191 11.18 -2.15 13.31
C ASP A 191 10.97 -0.98 12.35
N PRO A 192 10.24 -1.18 11.24
CA PRO A 192 10.01 -0.13 10.25
C PRO A 192 9.33 1.12 10.84
N VAL A 193 8.43 0.94 11.80
CA VAL A 193 7.72 2.04 12.48
C VAL A 193 8.72 2.91 13.26
N TYR A 194 9.66 2.26 13.96
CA TYR A 194 10.73 2.95 14.68
C TYR A 194 11.70 3.66 13.72
N ILE A 195 12.14 2.99 12.67
CA ILE A 195 13.08 3.57 11.68
C ILE A 195 12.49 4.81 11.00
N ARG A 196 11.17 4.85 10.77
CA ARG A 196 10.47 6.02 10.25
C ARG A 196 10.23 7.12 11.28
N GLY A 197 10.62 6.92 12.55
CA GLY A 197 10.39 7.89 13.62
C GLY A 197 8.92 8.03 14.02
N GLU A 198 8.12 7.01 13.81
CA GLU A 198 6.68 6.95 14.18
C GLU A 198 6.48 6.42 15.61
N LYS A 199 7.51 5.84 16.21
CA LYS A 199 7.58 5.49 17.64
C LYS A 199 8.59 6.37 18.33
N GLU A 200 8.29 6.79 19.56
CA GLU A 200 9.25 7.47 20.41
C GLU A 200 10.39 6.53 20.86
N TRP A 201 11.55 7.12 21.12
CA TRP A 201 12.76 6.45 21.64
C TRP A 201 12.59 5.98 23.07
N VAL A 202 11.60 5.18 23.39
CA VAL A 202 11.35 4.76 24.79
C VAL A 202 11.84 3.34 25.06
N ASP A 203 12.25 2.60 24.03
CA ASP A 203 12.59 1.18 24.18
C ASP A 203 14.11 0.96 24.09
N ALA A 204 14.76 0.94 25.27
CA ALA A 204 16.18 0.60 25.39
C ALA A 204 16.51 -0.81 24.83
N GLU A 205 15.54 -1.71 24.77
CA GLU A 205 15.70 -3.06 24.22
C GLU A 205 15.81 -3.00 22.67
N GLN A 206 15.04 -2.16 22.01
CA GLN A 206 15.18 -1.94 20.56
C GLN A 206 16.51 -1.25 20.21
N ALA A 207 16.93 -0.25 20.96
CA ALA A 207 18.23 0.37 20.75
C ALA A 207 19.38 -0.65 20.89
N GLN A 208 19.26 -1.62 21.79
CA GLN A 208 20.23 -2.71 21.91
C GLN A 208 20.22 -3.70 20.75
N ARG A 209 19.06 -3.92 20.11
CA ARG A 209 18.97 -4.78 18.90
C ARG A 209 19.72 -4.16 17.71
N PHE A 210 19.64 -2.85 17.54
CA PHE A 210 20.38 -2.14 16.48
C PHE A 210 21.89 -1.98 16.77
N ALA A 211 22.31 -2.14 18.01
CA ALA A 211 23.71 -2.01 18.39
C ALA A 211 24.51 -3.32 18.33
N ARG A 212 23.88 -4.43 17.98
CA ARG A 212 24.47 -5.78 17.85
C ARG A 212 24.58 -6.21 16.40
#